data_65d91920639684e5ceab45149243121c
#
_entry.id   65d91920639684e5ceab45149243121c
#
_cell.length_a   1.000
_cell.length_b   1.000
_cell.length_c   1.000
_cell.angle_alpha   90.00
_cell.angle_beta   90.00
_cell.angle_gamma   90.00
#
_symmetry.space_group_name_H-M   'P 1'
#
loop_
_entity.id
_entity.type
_entity.pdbx_description
1 polymer ?
#
loop_
_entity_poly.entity_id
_entity_poly.type
_entity_poly.pdbx_seq_one_letter_code
_entity_poly.pdbx_strand_id
1 'polypeptide(L)'
;MKRRLAYLLALSLTFASFSVTGVAAAEADPANTQVVTEVQEEAAQEEAAPAEEAAEPAQEEENTAEAVEEQKEDAEAVEENTDAAEGEEAEEAQEGATDESAAEGMTDEVAAVEEPAEGATEDAAVVEETLIEEEAKKAEEAKNGWVSEGGKWFYYTNGKKEAGGRFISVGGAKYYLNADGSRAKGWKTVDGKVRYFMDTSYAKYDAAKEGQMLTGWKTINGKVFYLDKSTGEQYQGWKTIDGYKYYFNDGGHSGTAIGERLTGFKNVYGVSYYFADYRCKSLPTGARATGWKVIGGNKYYFKDSKYTGNAAYGQMLTGAKYIGGKAYYFNKSGVMQTGWVKTTAGVMAYYTSSGASTGKAGWKQNGSAWYYLNTNGMAKTGWLTLNSKSIYYLDKDKAGKMTVGPKKFPNGKIYFFDNDGRRAVTAGWRYYDGYYYYANASGTTAANKTVGGVKLDSWGRTTMSEMDRKAQDYSSNTNYLILVDKDAHKVCVYKGSRNNWVRIKGPWTCTHGGSDTPSGVHETWGPWISSDGYGWDDFRMTSAAFCTSLSSGNYFHTILFDKYTRGNPYNLTPVDDTLGASYSHGCIRLKIEYAEWIYRNIPAHTKVVVYN
;
A
#
# COMPACT_ATOMS: atom_id res chain seq x y z
N MET A 1 42.25 -10.20 -21.56
CA MET A 1 41.24 -11.18 -21.98
C MET A 1 41.52 -12.66 -21.60
N LYS A 2 42.65 -13.01 -21.01
CA LYS A 2 43.02 -14.41 -20.69
C LYS A 2 42.85 -14.83 -19.21
N ARG A 3 42.30 -13.97 -18.35
CA ARG A 3 42.06 -14.29 -16.91
C ARG A 3 40.59 -14.43 -16.51
N ARG A 4 39.62 -14.26 -17.45
CA ARG A 4 38.20 -14.45 -17.19
C ARG A 4 37.62 -15.80 -17.66
N LEU A 5 38.42 -16.65 -18.31
CA LEU A 5 37.96 -17.96 -18.81
C LEU A 5 38.26 -19.10 -17.82
N ALA A 6 39.05 -18.86 -16.78
CA ALA A 6 39.41 -19.91 -15.80
C ALA A 6 38.41 -20.04 -14.63
N TYR A 7 37.49 -19.12 -14.45
CA TYR A 7 36.49 -19.18 -13.37
C TYR A 7 35.16 -19.82 -13.76
N LEU A 8 34.92 -20.02 -15.05
CA LEU A 8 33.72 -20.70 -15.58
C LEU A 8 33.90 -22.19 -15.81
N LEU A 9 35.13 -22.72 -15.73
CA LEU A 9 35.40 -24.17 -15.89
C LEU A 9 35.53 -24.91 -14.55
N ALA A 10 35.55 -24.23 -13.42
CA ALA A 10 35.66 -24.87 -12.10
C ALA A 10 34.32 -25.19 -11.43
N LEU A 11 33.18 -24.76 -12.04
CA LEU A 11 31.82 -25.02 -11.49
C LEU A 11 31.03 -26.11 -12.22
N SER A 12 31.63 -26.78 -13.22
CA SER A 12 30.95 -27.83 -14.01
C SER A 12 31.51 -29.24 -13.82
N LEU A 13 32.31 -29.48 -12.80
CA LEU A 13 32.98 -30.78 -12.60
C LEU A 13 32.71 -31.48 -11.25
N THR A 14 31.59 -31.13 -10.55
CA THR A 14 31.23 -31.81 -9.30
C THR A 14 29.83 -32.44 -9.29
N PHE A 15 29.27 -32.74 -10.45
CA PHE A 15 28.06 -33.60 -10.52
C PHE A 15 28.22 -34.64 -11.63
N ALA A 16 29.04 -35.64 -11.40
CA ALA A 16 28.97 -36.93 -12.10
C ALA A 16 29.74 -37.96 -11.28
N SER A 17 29.02 -38.75 -10.52
CA SER A 17 29.27 -40.16 -10.29
C SER A 17 28.44 -40.67 -9.12
N PHE A 18 27.35 -41.30 -9.43
CA PHE A 18 26.95 -42.60 -8.87
C PHE A 18 25.86 -43.15 -9.78
N SER A 19 26.27 -44.01 -10.66
CA SER A 19 25.44 -44.95 -11.37
C SER A 19 25.57 -46.31 -10.69
N VAL A 20 24.49 -47.04 -10.82
CA VAL A 20 24.44 -48.47 -11.15
C VAL A 20 23.49 -49.29 -10.29
N THR A 21 22.57 -49.82 -11.00
CA THR A 21 21.85 -51.11 -11.11
C THR A 21 20.68 -51.26 -10.15
N GLY A 22 19.55 -51.68 -10.58
CA GLY A 22 18.96 -52.34 -11.69
C GLY A 22 17.68 -53.03 -11.26
N VAL A 23 16.75 -53.13 -12.21
CA VAL A 23 15.75 -54.18 -12.37
C VAL A 23 14.34 -54.02 -11.75
N ALA A 24 13.41 -53.97 -12.72
CA ALA A 24 12.07 -54.53 -12.85
C ALA A 24 10.85 -53.75 -12.33
N ALA A 25 10.13 -53.35 -13.34
CA ALA A 25 8.70 -53.23 -13.59
C ALA A 25 7.68 -53.49 -12.46
N ALA A 26 6.78 -52.52 -12.27
CA ALA A 26 5.33 -52.71 -12.24
C ALA A 26 4.65 -51.35 -12.34
N GLU A 27 3.64 -51.30 -13.19
CA GLU A 27 2.73 -50.18 -13.45
C GLU A 27 1.95 -49.80 -12.20
N ALA A 28 1.75 -48.49 -11.96
CA ALA A 28 0.51 -47.89 -11.48
C ALA A 28 0.63 -46.34 -11.33
N ASP A 29 -0.23 -45.68 -11.99
CA ASP A 29 -0.98 -44.41 -11.83
C ASP A 29 -0.36 -43.17 -11.13
N PRO A 30 -0.49 -41.97 -11.75
CA PRO A 30 0.08 -40.73 -11.26
C PRO A 30 -0.91 -39.92 -10.43
N ALA A 31 -0.68 -39.85 -9.13
CA ALA A 31 -1.22 -38.74 -8.33
C ALA A 31 -0.37 -38.55 -7.08
N ASN A 32 0.12 -37.32 -6.95
CA ASN A 32 0.65 -36.73 -5.73
C ASN A 32 2.16 -36.54 -5.63
N THR A 33 2.61 -35.38 -6.07
CA THR A 33 3.90 -34.84 -5.64
C THR A 33 3.65 -33.61 -4.77
N GLN A 34 3.66 -33.82 -3.46
CA GLN A 34 3.78 -32.75 -2.46
C GLN A 34 5.25 -32.38 -2.35
N VAL A 35 5.54 -31.09 -2.60
CA VAL A 35 6.79 -30.47 -2.15
C VAL A 35 6.56 -29.98 -0.73
N VAL A 36 7.21 -30.63 0.22
CA VAL A 36 7.28 -30.23 1.62
C VAL A 36 8.35 -29.16 1.75
N THR A 37 7.94 -27.95 2.10
CA THR A 37 8.81 -26.96 2.75
C THR A 37 8.34 -26.87 4.20
N GLU A 38 9.17 -27.37 5.08
CA GLU A 38 9.03 -27.24 6.54
C GLU A 38 8.99 -25.76 6.95
N VAL A 39 7.86 -25.38 7.55
CA VAL A 39 7.80 -24.29 8.51
C VAL A 39 7.20 -24.89 9.77
N GLN A 40 7.99 -24.93 10.82
CA GLN A 40 7.57 -25.38 12.14
C GLN A 40 6.35 -24.60 12.59
N GLU A 41 5.24 -25.28 12.76
CA GLU A 41 4.06 -24.85 13.46
C GLU A 41 4.01 -25.63 14.77
N GLU A 42 4.16 -24.89 15.87
CA GLU A 42 3.88 -25.42 17.22
C GLU A 42 2.40 -25.76 17.31
N ALA A 43 2.10 -27.04 17.40
CA ALA A 43 0.77 -27.56 17.66
C ALA A 43 0.49 -27.46 19.15
N ALA A 44 -0.48 -26.62 19.53
CA ALA A 44 -1.14 -26.69 20.84
C ALA A 44 -2.12 -27.86 20.82
N GLN A 45 -1.89 -28.80 21.68
CA GLN A 45 -2.73 -29.95 21.95
C GLN A 45 -4.03 -29.51 22.61
N GLU A 46 -5.12 -30.04 22.09
CA GLU A 46 -6.46 -30.02 22.66
C GLU A 46 -6.55 -31.16 23.67
N GLU A 47 -6.64 -30.85 24.95
CA GLU A 47 -7.03 -31.80 25.99
C GLU A 47 -8.44 -31.50 26.47
N ALA A 48 -9.26 -32.55 26.49
CA ALA A 48 -10.68 -32.57 26.83
C ALA A 48 -10.89 -32.40 28.33
N ALA A 49 -12.01 -31.77 28.64
CA ALA A 49 -12.53 -31.55 29.99
C ALA A 49 -12.87 -32.84 30.75
N PRO A 50 -12.98 -32.77 32.07
CA PRO A 50 -14.20 -33.24 32.73
C PRO A 50 -14.90 -32.18 33.58
N ALA A 51 -16.19 -32.41 33.74
CA ALA A 51 -17.17 -31.63 34.43
C ALA A 51 -17.12 -31.84 35.96
N GLU A 52 -17.93 -30.98 36.64
CA GLU A 52 -18.39 -30.96 38.04
C GLU A 52 -17.53 -30.13 39.00
N GLU A 53 -18.02 -29.28 39.85
CA GLU A 53 -19.29 -29.17 40.58
C GLU A 53 -19.40 -27.77 41.21
N ALA A 54 -20.62 -27.42 41.59
CA ALA A 54 -21.13 -26.19 42.15
C ALA A 54 -20.48 -25.70 43.44
N ALA A 55 -20.45 -24.38 43.63
CA ALA A 55 -20.89 -23.70 44.88
C ALA A 55 -20.88 -22.17 44.71
N GLU A 56 -22.00 -21.53 44.82
CA GLU A 56 -22.25 -20.18 45.35
C GLU A 56 -22.26 -20.23 46.88
N PRO A 57 -22.40 -19.13 47.67
CA PRO A 57 -22.39 -17.69 47.36
C PRO A 57 -21.63 -16.82 48.41
N ALA A 58 -21.69 -15.52 48.27
CA ALA A 58 -21.87 -14.45 49.25
C ALA A 58 -21.05 -13.20 48.93
N GLN A 59 -21.78 -12.19 48.62
CA GLN A 59 -22.20 -10.95 49.32
C GLN A 59 -21.14 -9.83 49.34
N GLU A 60 -21.57 -8.78 48.68
CA GLU A 60 -21.81 -7.41 49.14
C GLU A 60 -20.62 -6.65 49.75
N GLU A 61 -20.28 -5.53 49.12
CA GLU A 61 -20.48 -4.22 49.76
C GLU A 61 -20.37 -3.05 48.73
N GLU A 62 -21.40 -2.23 48.77
CA GLU A 62 -21.51 -0.86 48.27
C GLU A 62 -20.40 0.03 48.85
N ASN A 63 -19.96 1.02 48.08
CA ASN A 63 -20.11 2.42 48.49
C ASN A 63 -19.69 3.42 47.39
N THR A 64 -20.69 4.19 47.01
CA THR A 64 -20.83 5.65 46.93
C THR A 64 -19.79 6.47 46.15
N ALA A 65 -20.33 7.05 45.11
CA ALA A 65 -20.37 8.42 44.66
C ALA A 65 -19.39 9.43 45.28
N GLU A 66 -18.78 10.23 44.39
CA GLU A 66 -18.90 11.69 44.44
C GLU A 66 -18.44 12.28 43.13
N ALA A 67 -19.32 13.13 42.63
CA ALA A 67 -19.14 14.05 41.51
C ALA A 67 -18.44 15.34 42.00
N VAL A 68 -17.63 15.94 41.13
CA VAL A 68 -17.38 17.39 41.08
C VAL A 68 -17.09 17.73 39.63
N GLU A 69 -17.99 18.29 38.95
CA GLU A 69 -18.24 19.65 38.42
C GLU A 69 -17.01 20.37 37.86
N GLU A 70 -17.18 20.67 36.58
CA GLU A 70 -17.04 21.95 35.86
C GLU A 70 -15.94 22.93 36.27
N GLN A 71 -15.17 23.34 35.27
CA GLN A 71 -15.11 24.78 34.93
C GLN A 71 -14.71 24.95 33.46
N LYS A 72 -15.60 25.57 32.73
CA LYS A 72 -15.42 26.40 31.54
C LYS A 72 -14.73 27.70 31.94
N GLU A 73 -13.92 28.22 31.07
CA GLU A 73 -13.77 29.63 30.70
C GLU A 73 -12.90 29.67 29.47
N ASP A 74 -13.36 30.01 28.33
CA ASP A 74 -13.83 31.24 27.73
C ASP A 74 -12.69 32.18 27.35
N ALA A 75 -12.73 32.48 26.07
CA ALA A 75 -12.54 33.75 25.37
C ALA A 75 -11.09 34.25 25.28
N GLU A 76 -10.65 34.92 24.30
CA GLU A 76 -11.27 35.71 23.25
C GLU A 76 -10.28 35.94 22.10
N ALA A 77 -10.83 36.17 20.98
CA ALA A 77 -10.28 36.70 19.76
C ALA A 77 -9.65 38.11 19.95
N VAL A 78 -8.63 38.40 19.18
CA VAL A 78 -8.42 39.76 18.66
C VAL A 78 -8.09 39.66 17.19
N GLU A 79 -8.95 40.22 16.44
CA GLU A 79 -8.90 40.62 15.04
C GLU A 79 -7.89 41.72 14.76
N GLU A 80 -7.60 41.81 13.47
CA GLU A 80 -7.31 43.00 12.65
C GLU A 80 -5.89 43.57 12.74
N ASN A 81 -5.25 43.85 11.64
CA ASN A 81 -5.69 44.62 10.48
C ASN A 81 -4.68 44.49 9.34
N THR A 82 -5.15 44.25 8.13
CA THR A 82 -5.04 45.01 6.89
C THR A 82 -3.92 46.05 6.78
N ASP A 83 -3.19 46.00 5.71
CA ASP A 83 -3.27 46.79 4.47
C ASP A 83 -2.12 46.38 3.56
N ALA A 84 -2.34 45.93 2.36
CA ALA A 84 -2.61 46.58 1.10
C ALA A 84 -1.48 47.54 0.65
N ALA A 85 -0.95 47.23 -0.46
CA ALA A 85 -0.73 47.98 -1.68
C ALA A 85 0.36 47.28 -2.49
N GLU A 86 0.04 46.72 -3.59
CA GLU A 86 -0.07 47.29 -4.94
C GLU A 86 1.23 47.91 -5.43
N GLY A 87 1.57 47.42 -6.58
CA GLY A 87 2.14 48.15 -7.67
C GLY A 87 3.19 47.33 -8.41
N GLU A 88 2.75 46.69 -9.41
CA GLU A 88 2.93 46.94 -10.87
C GLU A 88 4.40 46.81 -11.31
N GLU A 89 4.52 45.84 -12.14
CA GLU A 89 4.58 45.85 -13.61
C GLU A 89 5.90 46.36 -14.18
N ALA A 90 6.37 45.56 -14.95
CA ALA A 90 6.52 45.54 -16.41
C ALA A 90 7.92 45.76 -16.92
N GLU A 91 8.14 44.94 -17.87
CA GLU A 91 8.66 45.05 -19.22
C GLU A 91 10.17 45.14 -19.37
N GLU A 92 10.60 44.11 -20.02
CA GLU A 92 10.87 43.92 -21.44
C GLU A 92 11.92 44.87 -22.02
N ALA A 93 12.73 44.25 -22.71
CA ALA A 93 13.29 44.52 -24.04
C ALA A 93 14.79 44.30 -24.01
N GLN A 94 15.24 43.33 -24.71
CA GLN A 94 15.48 43.17 -26.14
C GLN A 94 16.65 44.02 -26.64
N GLU A 95 17.49 43.24 -27.28
CA GLU A 95 18.19 43.47 -28.53
C GLU A 95 19.30 44.52 -28.59
N GLY A 96 20.29 44.09 -29.18
CA GLY A 96 20.92 44.35 -30.44
C GLY A 96 22.43 44.21 -30.32
N ALA A 97 23.00 43.29 -30.93
CA ALA A 97 23.31 43.09 -32.35
C ALA A 97 24.29 44.10 -32.91
N THR A 98 25.24 43.48 -33.55
CA THR A 98 26.02 43.99 -34.69
C THR A 98 27.07 45.08 -34.34
N ASP A 99 28.16 45.18 -34.93
CA ASP A 99 28.65 44.71 -36.21
C ASP A 99 30.15 45.02 -36.31
N GLU A 100 30.80 44.19 -37.00
CA GLU A 100 31.75 44.42 -38.11
C GLU A 100 32.72 45.57 -38.06
N SER A 101 33.78 45.20 -38.44
CA SER A 101 34.60 45.45 -39.65
C SER A 101 35.89 46.15 -39.38
N ALA A 102 36.81 45.58 -39.89
CA ALA A 102 37.56 45.71 -41.14
C ALA A 102 38.77 46.66 -40.98
N ALA A 103 39.83 46.12 -41.17
CA ALA A 103 40.60 46.04 -42.42
C ALA A 103 41.63 47.14 -42.61
N GLU A 104 42.71 46.68 -43.11
CA GLU A 104 43.65 47.36 -44.00
C GLU A 104 44.59 48.39 -43.37
N GLY A 105 45.79 48.46 -43.71
CA GLY A 105 46.55 48.03 -44.86
C GLY A 105 48.00 48.39 -44.67
N MET A 106 48.79 47.65 -45.30
CA MET A 106 49.80 47.99 -46.33
C MET A 106 50.65 49.24 -46.00
N THR A 107 51.89 49.15 -46.11
CA THR A 107 52.73 49.05 -47.30
C THR A 107 54.17 48.89 -46.84
N ASP A 108 54.93 48.01 -47.39
CA ASP A 108 56.02 48.12 -48.35
C ASP A 108 56.91 49.29 -48.20
N GLU A 109 58.21 49.01 -47.98
CA GLU A 109 59.20 49.54 -48.86
C GLU A 109 60.50 48.72 -48.82
N VAL A 110 60.90 48.38 -50.01
CA VAL A 110 62.06 47.65 -50.43
C VAL A 110 63.22 48.70 -50.68
N ALA A 111 64.46 48.37 -50.41
CA ALA A 111 65.65 48.73 -51.20
C ALA A 111 66.89 48.15 -50.52
N ALA A 112 67.49 47.31 -51.11
CA ALA A 112 68.49 47.18 -52.20
C ALA A 112 69.90 47.05 -51.66
N VAL A 113 70.35 45.85 -51.87
CA VAL A 113 71.62 45.42 -52.48
C VAL A 113 72.87 46.33 -52.29
N GLU A 114 73.87 45.72 -51.74
CA GLU A 114 75.23 45.72 -52.33
C GLU A 114 76.08 44.60 -51.71
N GLU A 115 76.48 43.67 -52.54
CA GLU A 115 77.68 42.90 -52.41
C GLU A 115 78.81 43.76 -53.01
N PRO A 116 80.09 43.64 -52.66
CA PRO A 116 80.89 42.42 -52.74
C PRO A 116 82.06 42.32 -51.73
N ALA A 117 82.66 41.21 -51.57
CA ALA A 117 84.06 40.91 -51.89
C ALA A 117 84.49 39.63 -51.15
N GLU A 118 84.93 38.73 -51.94
CA GLU A 118 85.68 37.53 -51.58
C GLU A 118 86.98 37.85 -50.85
N GLY A 119 87.33 36.96 -49.96
CA GLY A 119 88.74 36.69 -49.53
C GLY A 119 89.02 36.94 -48.08
N ALA A 120 88.90 35.88 -47.31
CA ALA A 120 89.87 35.59 -46.26
C ALA A 120 89.58 34.26 -45.54
N THR A 121 90.35 33.30 -45.79
CA THR A 121 91.06 32.34 -44.95
C THR A 121 90.21 31.39 -44.03
N GLU A 122 90.48 30.12 -44.19
CA GLU A 122 90.00 28.95 -43.44
C GLU A 122 90.21 29.03 -41.91
N ASP A 123 90.98 29.96 -41.37
CA ASP A 123 91.21 30.16 -39.96
C ASP A 123 90.03 30.89 -39.23
N ALA A 124 89.19 31.66 -39.94
CA ALA A 124 88.04 32.33 -39.33
C ALA A 124 86.83 31.40 -39.10
N ALA A 125 86.67 30.37 -39.93
CA ALA A 125 85.61 29.39 -39.79
C ALA A 125 85.81 28.47 -38.55
N VAL A 126 87.06 28.10 -38.24
CA VAL A 126 87.35 27.27 -37.04
C VAL A 126 87.18 28.07 -35.76
N VAL A 127 87.50 29.36 -35.75
CA VAL A 127 87.31 30.23 -34.58
C VAL A 127 85.84 30.56 -34.39
N GLU A 128 85.06 30.70 -35.45
CA GLU A 128 83.62 30.96 -35.39
C GLU A 128 82.86 29.71 -34.96
N GLU A 129 83.26 28.51 -35.39
CA GLU A 129 82.64 27.23 -34.97
C GLU A 129 82.98 26.94 -33.49
N THR A 130 84.18 27.24 -33.01
CA THR A 130 84.54 27.10 -31.58
C THR A 130 83.83 28.15 -30.72
N LEU A 131 83.67 29.39 -31.20
CA LEU A 131 82.91 30.44 -30.51
C LEU A 131 81.42 30.12 -30.45
N ILE A 132 80.83 29.54 -31.50
CA ILE A 132 79.47 29.10 -31.56
C ILE A 132 79.25 27.89 -30.62
N GLU A 133 80.20 26.94 -30.57
CA GLU A 133 80.15 25.83 -29.60
C GLU A 133 80.34 26.31 -28.16
N GLU A 134 81.23 27.32 -27.91
CA GLU A 134 81.41 27.87 -26.57
C GLU A 134 80.19 28.73 -26.13
N GLU A 135 79.62 29.54 -27.02
CA GLU A 135 78.34 30.24 -26.75
C GLU A 135 77.16 29.28 -26.59
N ALA A 136 77.06 28.22 -27.40
CA ALA A 136 76.10 27.17 -27.25
C ALA A 136 76.28 26.45 -25.91
N LYS A 137 77.51 26.14 -25.52
CA LYS A 137 77.86 25.53 -24.21
C LYS A 137 77.57 26.45 -23.05
N LYS A 138 77.83 27.76 -23.20
CA LYS A 138 77.52 28.79 -22.20
C LYS A 138 76.01 29.07 -22.11
N ALA A 139 75.31 29.00 -23.25
CA ALA A 139 73.83 29.05 -23.31
C ALA A 139 73.19 27.79 -22.68
N GLU A 140 73.82 26.63 -22.80
CA GLU A 140 73.37 25.37 -22.16
C GLU A 140 73.67 25.38 -20.65
N GLU A 141 74.80 25.91 -20.21
CA GLU A 141 75.17 26.11 -18.78
C GLU A 141 74.27 27.15 -18.10
N ALA A 142 73.58 28.04 -18.84
CA ALA A 142 72.65 29.03 -18.31
C ALA A 142 71.23 28.50 -18.07
N LYS A 143 70.90 27.31 -18.60
CA LYS A 143 69.58 26.72 -18.42
C LYS A 143 69.42 26.16 -17.01
N ASN A 144 68.56 26.75 -16.23
CA ASN A 144 68.12 26.25 -14.90
C ASN A 144 66.61 26.36 -14.76
N GLY A 145 66.00 25.36 -14.14
CA GLY A 145 64.54 25.33 -13.97
C GLY A 145 63.76 24.76 -15.16
N TRP A 146 62.54 25.19 -15.31
CA TRP A 146 61.65 24.72 -16.40
C TRP A 146 61.99 25.46 -17.70
N VAL A 147 62.34 24.70 -18.74
CA VAL A 147 62.63 25.19 -20.10
C VAL A 147 61.68 24.51 -21.10
N SER A 148 61.05 25.31 -21.99
CA SER A 148 60.16 24.79 -23.06
C SER A 148 61.02 24.50 -24.31
N GLU A 149 60.91 23.26 -24.81
CA GLU A 149 61.61 22.82 -26.02
C GLU A 149 60.64 22.01 -26.87
N GLY A 150 60.36 22.41 -28.11
CA GLY A 150 59.46 21.73 -29.01
C GLY A 150 58.03 21.55 -28.45
N GLY A 151 57.52 22.52 -27.69
CA GLY A 151 56.21 22.47 -27.06
C GLY A 151 56.10 21.55 -25.83
N LYS A 152 57.24 21.01 -25.38
CA LYS A 152 57.35 20.22 -24.15
C LYS A 152 58.18 20.95 -23.12
N TRP A 153 57.90 20.78 -21.82
CA TRP A 153 58.66 21.35 -20.75
C TRP A 153 59.63 20.32 -20.14
N PHE A 154 60.88 20.70 -19.97
CA PHE A 154 61.93 19.90 -19.36
C PHE A 154 62.51 20.68 -18.16
N TYR A 155 63.04 19.98 -17.19
CA TYR A 155 63.68 20.60 -16.04
C TYR A 155 65.20 20.47 -16.16
N TYR A 156 65.85 21.56 -15.97
CA TYR A 156 67.35 21.67 -16.05
C TYR A 156 67.88 22.01 -14.67
N THR A 157 69.02 21.38 -14.33
CA THR A 157 69.83 21.69 -13.16
C THR A 157 71.26 21.87 -13.62
N ASN A 158 71.81 23.05 -13.41
CA ASN A 158 73.18 23.40 -13.83
C ASN A 158 73.47 23.05 -15.30
N GLY A 159 72.57 23.46 -16.20
CA GLY A 159 72.68 23.23 -17.64
C GLY A 159 72.36 21.83 -18.11
N LYS A 160 72.12 20.88 -17.24
CA LYS A 160 71.85 19.50 -17.59
C LYS A 160 70.35 19.21 -17.49
N LYS A 161 69.77 18.60 -18.54
CA LYS A 161 68.42 18.11 -18.55
C LYS A 161 68.24 16.97 -17.55
N GLU A 162 67.27 17.10 -16.66
CA GLU A 162 66.94 16.05 -15.70
C GLU A 162 66.45 14.76 -16.38
N ALA A 163 66.91 13.61 -15.89
CA ALA A 163 66.56 12.32 -16.41
C ALA A 163 65.04 12.05 -16.21
N GLY A 164 64.39 11.43 -17.21
CA GLY A 164 63.01 11.03 -17.16
C GLY A 164 62.73 9.81 -16.30
N GLY A 165 61.46 9.44 -16.22
CA GLY A 165 60.95 8.26 -15.50
C GLY A 165 60.93 8.43 -13.98
N ARG A 166 60.97 9.66 -13.44
CA ARG A 166 61.05 9.92 -11.99
C ARG A 166 60.28 11.14 -11.51
N PHE A 167 60.01 11.17 -10.21
CA PHE A 167 59.50 12.37 -9.54
C PHE A 167 60.62 13.36 -9.25
N ILE A 168 60.29 14.63 -9.42
CA ILE A 168 61.15 15.75 -8.93
C ILE A 168 60.29 16.66 -8.05
N SER A 169 60.97 17.37 -7.14
CA SER A 169 60.33 18.40 -6.30
C SER A 169 60.92 19.77 -6.67
N VAL A 170 60.01 20.67 -7.04
CA VAL A 170 60.40 22.05 -7.44
C VAL A 170 59.53 23.02 -6.65
N GLY A 171 60.15 23.90 -5.87
CA GLY A 171 59.40 24.88 -5.05
C GLY A 171 58.39 24.23 -4.09
N GLY A 172 58.66 23.03 -3.54
CA GLY A 172 57.81 22.29 -2.65
C GLY A 172 56.67 21.52 -3.38
N ALA A 173 56.52 21.69 -4.71
CA ALA A 173 55.55 20.94 -5.54
C ALA A 173 56.21 19.72 -6.18
N LYS A 174 55.48 18.61 -6.29
CA LYS A 174 55.91 17.39 -6.95
C LYS A 174 55.51 17.37 -8.42
N TYR A 175 56.44 17.00 -9.28
CA TYR A 175 56.24 16.79 -10.72
C TYR A 175 56.75 15.40 -11.10
N TYR A 176 56.27 14.88 -12.22
CA TYR A 176 56.79 13.65 -12.79
C TYR A 176 57.34 13.94 -14.18
N LEU A 177 58.55 13.50 -14.43
CA LEU A 177 59.16 13.53 -15.75
C LEU A 177 58.85 12.23 -16.48
N ASN A 178 58.29 12.33 -17.69
CA ASN A 178 58.07 11.18 -18.58
C ASN A 178 59.43 10.53 -18.92
N ALA A 179 59.40 9.34 -19.54
CA ALA A 179 60.66 8.64 -19.93
C ALA A 179 61.57 9.48 -20.82
N ASP A 180 61.02 10.39 -21.62
CA ASP A 180 61.76 11.32 -22.48
C ASP A 180 62.25 12.58 -21.72
N GLY A 181 62.04 12.64 -20.41
CA GLY A 181 62.40 13.79 -19.56
C GLY A 181 61.39 14.92 -19.58
N SER A 182 60.33 14.86 -20.41
CA SER A 182 59.32 15.89 -20.46
C SER A 182 58.38 15.85 -19.25
N ARG A 183 57.86 17.01 -18.84
CA ARG A 183 56.93 17.19 -17.73
C ARG A 183 55.60 16.50 -18.03
N ALA A 184 55.17 15.61 -17.15
CA ALA A 184 53.89 14.95 -17.26
C ALA A 184 52.70 15.89 -17.02
N LYS A 185 51.59 15.68 -17.77
CA LYS A 185 50.31 16.39 -17.63
C LYS A 185 49.15 15.40 -17.70
N GLY A 186 48.04 15.75 -17.05
CA GLY A 186 46.84 14.94 -17.06
C GLY A 186 46.96 13.66 -16.23
N TRP A 187 46.07 12.67 -16.53
CA TRP A 187 46.12 11.36 -15.90
C TRP A 187 47.31 10.54 -16.34
N LYS A 188 48.08 10.04 -15.38
CA LYS A 188 49.26 9.22 -15.62
C LYS A 188 49.34 8.05 -14.66
N THR A 189 49.61 6.85 -15.19
CA THR A 189 49.95 5.70 -14.37
C THR A 189 51.46 5.66 -14.15
N VAL A 190 51.89 5.73 -12.90
CA VAL A 190 53.26 5.64 -12.47
C VAL A 190 53.35 4.57 -11.40
N ASP A 191 54.23 3.58 -11.57
CA ASP A 191 54.39 2.42 -10.68
C ASP A 191 53.04 1.71 -10.37
N GLY A 192 52.20 1.52 -11.41
CA GLY A 192 50.90 0.89 -11.30
C GLY A 192 49.81 1.74 -10.63
N LYS A 193 50.12 2.98 -10.22
CA LYS A 193 49.24 3.90 -9.51
C LYS A 193 48.85 5.09 -10.37
N VAL A 194 47.52 5.37 -10.45
CA VAL A 194 46.99 6.49 -11.24
C VAL A 194 47.12 7.80 -10.44
N ARG A 195 47.73 8.81 -11.05
CA ARG A 195 47.89 10.15 -10.50
C ARG A 195 47.47 11.21 -11.51
N TYR A 196 47.20 12.40 -11.05
CA TYR A 196 46.88 13.52 -11.93
C TYR A 196 47.87 14.67 -11.77
N PHE A 197 48.39 15.07 -12.90
CA PHE A 197 49.29 16.21 -13.02
C PHE A 197 48.56 17.38 -13.69
N MET A 198 48.57 18.55 -13.10
CA MET A 198 47.76 19.70 -13.48
C MET A 198 47.85 20.00 -14.98
N ASP A 199 46.69 20.07 -15.63
CA ASP A 199 46.50 20.56 -16.99
C ASP A 199 45.20 21.38 -17.07
N THR A 200 44.83 21.85 -18.26
CA THR A 200 43.65 22.67 -18.52
C THR A 200 42.32 22.03 -18.15
N SER A 201 42.27 20.71 -17.95
CA SER A 201 41.07 20.00 -17.53
C SER A 201 40.75 20.15 -16.04
N TYR A 202 41.68 20.65 -15.25
CA TYR A 202 41.46 20.92 -13.82
C TYR A 202 40.70 22.23 -13.64
N ALA A 203 39.59 22.20 -12.90
CA ALA A 203 38.69 23.35 -12.73
C ALA A 203 39.36 24.62 -12.13
N LYS A 204 40.51 24.44 -11.44
CA LYS A 204 41.35 25.54 -10.91
C LYS A 204 42.73 25.50 -11.55
N TYR A 205 42.79 25.40 -12.87
CA TYR A 205 44.01 25.39 -13.63
C TYR A 205 44.81 26.69 -13.41
N ASP A 206 46.09 26.53 -13.23
CA ASP A 206 47.06 27.62 -13.09
C ASP A 206 48.27 27.28 -13.99
N ALA A 207 48.48 28.05 -15.02
CA ALA A 207 49.53 27.80 -15.99
C ALA A 207 50.94 27.78 -15.35
N ALA A 208 51.18 28.59 -14.31
CA ALA A 208 52.43 28.59 -13.57
C ALA A 208 52.69 27.28 -12.79
N LYS A 209 51.62 26.52 -12.51
CA LYS A 209 51.66 25.23 -11.78
C LYS A 209 51.35 24.04 -12.68
N GLU A 210 51.29 24.24 -13.98
CA GLU A 210 51.05 23.16 -14.93
C GLU A 210 52.00 21.99 -14.69
N GLY A 211 51.49 20.75 -14.75
CA GLY A 211 52.25 19.55 -14.45
C GLY A 211 52.49 19.27 -12.96
N GLN A 212 52.05 20.13 -12.04
CA GLN A 212 52.10 19.84 -10.61
C GLN A 212 51.22 18.65 -10.26
N MET A 213 51.72 17.68 -9.49
CA MET A 213 50.94 16.57 -8.97
C MET A 213 49.86 17.08 -8.03
N LEU A 214 48.62 16.77 -8.33
CA LEU A 214 47.48 17.18 -7.51
C LEU A 214 47.19 16.16 -6.39
N THR A 215 46.73 16.66 -5.23
CA THR A 215 46.36 15.85 -4.06
C THR A 215 45.07 16.35 -3.44
N GLY A 216 44.36 15.51 -2.68
CA GLY A 216 43.09 15.85 -2.05
C GLY A 216 41.94 15.90 -3.04
N TRP A 217 40.85 16.61 -2.70
CA TRP A 217 39.67 16.78 -3.56
C TRP A 217 39.98 17.61 -4.81
N LYS A 218 39.65 17.08 -5.99
CA LYS A 218 39.88 17.76 -7.27
C LYS A 218 38.70 17.59 -8.21
N THR A 219 38.36 18.65 -8.92
CA THR A 219 37.37 18.62 -10.02
C THR A 219 38.12 18.69 -11.34
N ILE A 220 38.02 17.65 -12.15
CA ILE A 220 38.73 17.47 -13.41
C ILE A 220 37.69 17.14 -14.47
N ASN A 221 37.60 17.92 -15.53
CA ASN A 221 36.54 17.81 -16.55
C ASN A 221 35.14 17.70 -15.94
N GLY A 222 34.81 18.54 -14.93
CA GLY A 222 33.51 18.56 -14.24
C GLY A 222 33.28 17.40 -13.29
N LYS A 223 34.15 16.41 -13.22
CA LYS A 223 34.06 15.22 -12.38
C LYS A 223 34.90 15.37 -11.11
N VAL A 224 34.42 14.82 -9.99
CA VAL A 224 35.12 14.98 -8.70
C VAL A 224 35.84 13.71 -8.31
N PHE A 225 37.13 13.87 -8.00
CA PHE A 225 38.03 12.80 -7.58
C PHE A 225 38.66 13.13 -6.23
N TYR A 226 39.15 12.11 -5.57
CA TYR A 226 40.02 12.28 -4.41
C TYR A 226 41.35 11.60 -4.67
N LEU A 227 42.42 12.40 -4.58
CA LEU A 227 43.79 11.98 -4.76
C LEU A 227 44.45 11.93 -3.39
N ASP A 228 45.17 10.86 -3.06
CA ASP A 228 45.80 10.72 -1.76
C ASP A 228 46.66 11.94 -1.42
N LYS A 229 46.54 12.44 -0.17
CA LYS A 229 47.19 13.67 0.24
C LYS A 229 48.73 13.58 0.21
N SER A 230 49.30 12.37 0.36
CA SER A 230 50.75 12.13 0.41
C SER A 230 51.29 11.61 -0.91
N THR A 231 50.60 10.69 -1.56
CA THR A 231 51.09 9.95 -2.73
C THR A 231 50.49 10.44 -4.05
N GLY A 232 49.42 11.26 -4.03
CA GLY A 232 48.69 11.71 -5.20
C GLY A 232 47.88 10.60 -5.90
N GLU A 233 47.81 9.40 -5.32
CA GLU A 233 47.15 8.24 -5.91
C GLU A 233 45.60 8.43 -5.94
N GLN A 234 44.96 8.12 -7.07
CA GLN A 234 43.52 8.17 -7.24
C GLN A 234 42.83 7.09 -6.42
N TYR A 235 41.87 7.47 -5.59
CA TYR A 235 41.05 6.51 -4.86
C TYR A 235 39.97 5.86 -5.73
N GLN A 236 39.76 4.56 -5.48
CA GLN A 236 38.66 3.76 -6.00
C GLN A 236 38.01 2.98 -4.85
N GLY A 237 36.69 2.67 -4.98
CA GLY A 237 35.95 1.98 -3.94
C GLY A 237 35.66 2.83 -2.70
N TRP A 238 35.49 2.19 -1.55
CA TRP A 238 35.14 2.85 -0.29
C TRP A 238 36.29 3.58 0.36
N LYS A 239 36.07 4.85 0.72
CA LYS A 239 37.06 5.65 1.48
C LYS A 239 36.37 6.53 2.52
N THR A 240 36.97 6.61 3.72
CA THR A 240 36.55 7.58 4.74
C THR A 240 37.47 8.80 4.63
N ILE A 241 36.87 9.98 4.52
CA ILE A 241 37.55 11.26 4.39
C ILE A 241 36.82 12.24 5.31
N ASP A 242 37.56 12.88 6.20
CA ASP A 242 37.07 13.87 7.16
C ASP A 242 35.81 13.37 7.93
N GLY A 243 35.82 12.10 8.37
CA GLY A 243 34.73 11.46 9.13
C GLY A 243 33.55 10.93 8.29
N TYR A 244 33.45 11.25 7.00
CA TYR A 244 32.40 10.80 6.11
C TYR A 244 32.87 9.67 5.20
N LYS A 245 31.98 8.70 4.90
CA LYS A 245 32.31 7.60 3.99
C LYS A 245 31.81 7.93 2.58
N TYR A 246 32.72 7.79 1.62
CA TYR A 246 32.47 8.01 0.18
C TYR A 246 32.69 6.72 -0.60
N TYR A 247 32.18 6.69 -1.81
CA TYR A 247 32.51 5.67 -2.79
C TYR A 247 32.97 6.31 -4.10
N PHE A 248 34.10 5.83 -4.59
CA PHE A 248 34.70 6.24 -5.85
C PHE A 248 34.52 5.07 -6.84
N ASN A 249 34.06 5.34 -8.06
CA ASN A 249 33.82 4.29 -9.03
C ASN A 249 35.07 3.44 -9.24
N ASP A 250 34.91 2.14 -9.04
CA ASP A 250 35.96 1.11 -9.22
C ASP A 250 35.77 0.31 -10.51
N GLY A 251 34.95 0.83 -11.45
CA GLY A 251 34.59 0.19 -12.73
C GLY A 251 33.20 -0.47 -12.71
N GLY A 252 32.52 -0.54 -11.55
CA GLY A 252 31.20 -1.14 -11.41
C GLY A 252 30.04 -0.25 -11.87
N HIS A 253 30.28 1.02 -12.19
CA HIS A 253 29.24 2.01 -12.54
C HIS A 253 29.47 2.57 -13.94
N SER A 254 28.72 2.09 -14.93
CA SER A 254 28.73 2.62 -16.29
C SER A 254 28.33 4.10 -16.33
N GLY A 255 28.91 4.88 -17.24
CA GLY A 255 28.65 6.33 -17.37
C GLY A 255 29.33 7.19 -16.30
N THR A 256 30.05 6.60 -15.35
CA THR A 256 30.84 7.28 -14.34
C THR A 256 32.32 6.94 -14.57
N ALA A 257 33.22 7.92 -14.54
CA ALA A 257 34.67 7.65 -14.74
C ALA A 257 35.23 6.83 -13.56
N ILE A 258 36.23 5.99 -13.83
CA ILE A 258 36.96 5.27 -12.76
C ILE A 258 37.56 6.30 -11.79
N GLY A 259 37.35 6.07 -10.49
CA GLY A 259 37.78 6.98 -9.44
C GLY A 259 36.92 8.22 -9.25
N GLU A 260 35.86 8.41 -10.06
CA GLU A 260 34.92 9.51 -9.86
C GLU A 260 34.03 9.23 -8.62
N ARG A 261 33.83 10.26 -7.79
CA ARG A 261 32.98 10.19 -6.60
C ARG A 261 31.51 9.99 -6.98
N LEU A 262 30.89 8.97 -6.41
CA LEU A 262 29.45 8.74 -6.62
C LEU A 262 28.57 9.75 -5.88
N THR A 263 27.42 10.07 -6.50
CA THR A 263 26.35 10.89 -5.91
C THR A 263 24.99 10.30 -6.24
N GLY A 264 23.95 10.60 -5.44
CA GLY A 264 22.59 10.12 -5.62
C GLY A 264 22.40 8.66 -5.16
N PHE A 265 21.27 8.08 -5.57
CA PHE A 265 21.00 6.65 -5.32
C PHE A 265 21.86 5.78 -6.23
N LYS A 266 22.60 4.86 -5.62
CA LYS A 266 23.49 3.94 -6.34
C LYS A 266 23.38 2.53 -5.74
N ASN A 267 23.45 1.54 -6.61
CA ASN A 267 23.63 0.15 -6.20
C ASN A 267 25.11 -0.21 -6.24
N VAL A 268 25.66 -0.56 -5.10
CA VAL A 268 27.06 -0.98 -4.99
C VAL A 268 27.04 -2.45 -4.58
N TYR A 269 27.43 -3.34 -5.47
CA TYR A 269 27.48 -4.80 -5.27
C TYR A 269 26.17 -5.38 -4.72
N GLY A 270 25.01 -5.00 -5.35
CA GLY A 270 23.69 -5.50 -4.97
C GLY A 270 23.03 -4.74 -3.81
N VAL A 271 23.72 -3.82 -3.15
CA VAL A 271 23.20 -3.04 -2.04
C VAL A 271 22.91 -1.60 -2.47
N SER A 272 21.69 -1.13 -2.21
CA SER A 272 21.29 0.24 -2.53
C SER A 272 21.75 1.22 -1.43
N TYR A 273 22.47 2.25 -1.84
CA TYR A 273 22.95 3.35 -1.01
C TYR A 273 22.49 4.70 -1.56
N TYR A 274 22.58 5.72 -0.74
CA TYR A 274 22.48 7.09 -1.18
C TYR A 274 23.76 7.84 -0.80
N PHE A 275 24.36 8.46 -1.80
CA PHE A 275 25.51 9.36 -1.67
C PHE A 275 24.98 10.79 -1.87
N ALA A 276 25.14 11.64 -0.87
CA ALA A 276 24.51 12.96 -0.84
C ALA A 276 24.74 13.75 -2.13
N ASP A 277 23.68 14.36 -2.62
CA ASP A 277 23.67 15.32 -3.71
C ASP A 277 22.93 16.60 -3.27
N TYR A 278 22.62 17.50 -4.19
CA TYR A 278 21.93 18.76 -3.91
C TYR A 278 20.58 18.61 -3.19
N ARG A 279 19.96 17.42 -3.28
CA ARG A 279 18.65 17.09 -2.65
C ARG A 279 18.77 16.80 -1.15
N CYS A 280 19.98 16.53 -0.64
CA CYS A 280 20.24 16.23 0.77
C CYS A 280 21.23 17.22 1.36
N LYS A 281 20.73 18.33 1.86
CA LYS A 281 21.56 19.44 2.41
C LYS A 281 22.24 19.11 3.75
N SER A 282 21.88 17.99 4.39
CA SER A 282 22.38 17.60 5.72
C SER A 282 23.72 16.87 5.70
N LEU A 283 24.27 16.60 4.52
CA LEU A 283 25.50 15.87 4.34
C LEU A 283 26.39 16.55 3.27
N PRO A 284 27.72 16.46 3.37
CA PRO A 284 28.61 16.83 2.29
C PRO A 284 28.29 16.03 1.02
N THR A 285 28.39 16.68 -0.15
CA THR A 285 28.10 16.04 -1.44
C THR A 285 28.98 14.78 -1.62
N GLY A 286 28.35 13.66 -1.97
CA GLY A 286 28.97 12.35 -2.11
C GLY A 286 29.12 11.56 -0.81
N ALA A 287 28.83 12.14 0.35
CA ALA A 287 28.89 11.41 1.61
C ALA A 287 27.73 10.37 1.67
N ARG A 288 28.05 9.14 2.11
CA ARG A 288 27.07 8.07 2.27
C ARG A 288 26.08 8.40 3.37
N ALA A 289 24.79 8.29 3.07
CA ALA A 289 23.72 8.48 4.03
C ALA A 289 23.65 7.35 5.07
N THR A 290 23.32 7.71 6.32
CA THR A 290 22.96 6.81 7.41
C THR A 290 21.83 7.42 8.24
N GLY A 291 21.02 6.60 8.88
CA GLY A 291 19.86 7.05 9.67
C GLY A 291 18.78 7.70 8.82
N TRP A 292 17.94 8.50 9.46
CA TRP A 292 16.86 9.23 8.79
C TRP A 292 17.42 10.33 7.88
N LYS A 293 16.92 10.39 6.65
CA LYS A 293 17.22 11.44 5.68
C LYS A 293 15.99 11.89 4.93
N VAL A 294 15.91 13.19 4.66
CA VAL A 294 14.94 13.77 3.72
C VAL A 294 15.68 14.06 2.42
N ILE A 295 15.19 13.49 1.32
CA ILE A 295 15.82 13.59 0.01
C ILE A 295 14.72 13.93 -1.00
N GLY A 296 14.79 15.12 -1.60
CA GLY A 296 13.76 15.59 -2.53
C GLY A 296 12.36 15.58 -1.92
N GLY A 297 12.21 15.97 -0.64
CA GLY A 297 10.94 16.00 0.09
C GLY A 297 10.47 14.65 0.66
N ASN A 298 11.05 13.54 0.23
CA ASN A 298 10.69 12.20 0.71
C ASN A 298 11.60 11.77 1.88
N LYS A 299 11.04 11.03 2.82
CA LYS A 299 11.75 10.53 3.99
C LYS A 299 12.23 9.09 3.78
N TYR A 300 13.47 8.82 4.08
CA TYR A 300 14.16 7.53 3.93
C TYR A 300 14.87 7.16 5.22
N TYR A 301 15.16 5.87 5.37
CA TYR A 301 16.07 5.42 6.40
C TYR A 301 17.17 4.54 5.81
N PHE A 302 18.40 4.86 6.19
CA PHE A 302 19.60 4.12 5.82
C PHE A 302 20.18 3.47 7.06
N LYS A 303 20.51 2.18 6.98
CA LYS A 303 21.05 1.42 8.11
C LYS A 303 22.12 2.19 8.86
N ASP A 304 21.89 2.38 10.15
CA ASP A 304 22.84 2.91 11.12
C ASP A 304 22.97 1.97 12.32
N SER A 305 23.65 2.39 13.40
CA SER A 305 23.81 1.60 14.63
C SER A 305 22.51 1.36 15.40
N LYS A 306 21.46 2.18 15.18
CA LYS A 306 20.17 2.08 15.87
C LYS A 306 19.24 1.04 15.25
N TYR A 307 19.49 0.61 14.03
CA TYR A 307 18.74 -0.45 13.38
C TYR A 307 19.43 -1.79 13.61
N THR A 308 18.77 -2.69 14.35
CA THR A 308 19.31 -3.99 14.76
C THR A 308 19.12 -5.10 13.72
N GLY A 309 18.28 -4.86 12.69
CA GLY A 309 18.01 -5.87 11.65
C GLY A 309 19.21 -6.09 10.71
N ASN A 310 19.17 -7.22 9.99
CA ASN A 310 20.19 -7.58 9.03
C ASN A 310 20.13 -6.65 7.80
N ALA A 311 21.14 -5.82 7.63
CA ALA A 311 21.36 -4.93 6.48
C ALA A 311 22.81 -4.44 6.51
N ALA A 312 23.39 -4.07 5.37
CA ALA A 312 24.70 -3.43 5.32
C ALA A 312 24.62 -2.00 5.87
N TYR A 313 25.66 -1.56 6.58
CA TYR A 313 25.69 -0.19 7.15
C TYR A 313 25.60 0.87 6.05
N GLY A 314 24.59 1.75 6.13
CA GLY A 314 24.23 2.72 5.09
C GLY A 314 23.31 2.18 4.01
N GLN A 315 22.92 0.91 4.04
CA GLN A 315 21.94 0.34 3.12
C GLN A 315 20.58 1.03 3.27
N MET A 316 19.95 1.40 2.15
CA MET A 316 18.58 1.91 2.10
C MET A 316 17.60 0.82 2.53
N LEU A 317 16.74 1.12 3.49
CA LEU A 317 15.73 0.16 3.96
C LEU A 317 14.47 0.22 3.12
N THR A 318 13.87 -0.97 2.87
CA THR A 318 12.59 -1.15 2.17
C THR A 318 11.70 -2.13 2.94
N GLY A 319 10.38 -2.09 2.71
CA GLY A 319 9.41 -2.96 3.39
C GLY A 319 9.16 -2.54 4.84
N ALA A 320 8.61 -3.46 5.63
CA ALA A 320 8.34 -3.23 7.06
C ALA A 320 9.62 -3.30 7.89
N LYS A 321 9.87 -2.32 8.73
CA LYS A 321 11.07 -2.21 9.58
C LYS A 321 10.74 -1.64 10.95
N TYR A 322 11.42 -2.16 11.98
CA TYR A 322 11.41 -1.60 13.33
C TYR A 322 12.64 -0.71 13.52
N ILE A 323 12.41 0.54 13.89
CA ILE A 323 13.44 1.54 14.11
C ILE A 323 13.13 2.27 15.41
N GLY A 324 14.02 2.18 16.39
CA GLY A 324 13.82 2.81 17.70
C GLY A 324 12.50 2.35 18.38
N GLY A 325 12.17 1.06 18.32
CA GLY A 325 10.97 0.48 18.93
C GLY A 325 9.66 0.76 18.20
N LYS A 326 9.67 1.46 17.07
CA LYS A 326 8.46 1.77 16.27
C LYS A 326 8.53 1.09 14.91
N ALA A 327 7.40 0.59 14.43
CA ALA A 327 7.31 0.00 13.09
C ALA A 327 7.03 1.08 12.04
N TYR A 328 7.73 0.97 10.91
CA TYR A 328 7.62 1.82 9.73
C TYR A 328 7.48 0.95 8.49
N TYR A 329 6.96 1.52 7.42
CA TYR A 329 6.94 0.87 6.12
C TYR A 329 7.56 1.77 5.05
N PHE A 330 8.48 1.19 4.29
CA PHE A 330 9.15 1.83 3.16
C PHE A 330 8.73 1.11 1.87
N ASN A 331 8.35 1.86 0.85
CA ASN A 331 8.05 1.25 -0.44
C ASN A 331 9.30 0.66 -1.11
N LYS A 332 9.15 0.08 -2.31
CA LYS A 332 10.28 -0.52 -3.05
C LYS A 332 11.39 0.48 -3.37
N SER A 333 11.07 1.77 -3.48
CA SER A 333 12.05 2.86 -3.70
C SER A 333 12.64 3.41 -2.40
N GLY A 334 12.34 2.80 -1.23
CA GLY A 334 12.85 3.24 0.08
C GLY A 334 12.11 4.43 0.69
N VAL A 335 11.04 4.95 0.05
CA VAL A 335 10.27 6.08 0.58
C VAL A 335 9.39 5.62 1.73
N MET A 336 9.53 6.26 2.89
CA MET A 336 8.67 6.02 4.05
C MET A 336 7.21 6.32 3.71
N GLN A 337 6.32 5.41 4.06
CA GLN A 337 4.89 5.53 3.78
C GLN A 337 4.12 6.02 5.00
N THR A 338 3.03 6.76 4.75
CA THR A 338 2.07 7.25 5.74
C THR A 338 0.65 6.94 5.27
N GLY A 339 -0.32 6.97 6.19
CA GLY A 339 -1.71 6.65 5.87
C GLY A 339 -1.91 5.16 5.55
N TRP A 340 -2.90 4.86 4.72
CA TRP A 340 -3.19 3.52 4.26
C TRP A 340 -2.30 3.11 3.11
N VAL A 341 -1.65 1.97 3.24
CA VAL A 341 -0.78 1.39 2.19
C VAL A 341 -1.08 -0.10 2.00
N LYS A 342 -0.95 -0.59 0.77
CA LYS A 342 -0.90 -2.02 0.49
C LYS A 342 0.56 -2.45 0.48
N THR A 343 0.90 -3.35 1.40
CA THR A 343 2.28 -3.83 1.57
C THR A 343 2.69 -4.79 0.48
N THR A 344 3.99 -5.07 0.35
CA THR A 344 4.50 -6.11 -0.56
C THR A 344 4.04 -7.52 -0.18
N ALA A 345 3.65 -7.74 1.08
CA ALA A 345 3.01 -8.98 1.53
C ALA A 345 1.52 -9.08 1.11
N GLY A 346 1.00 -8.10 0.36
CA GLY A 346 -0.37 -8.10 -0.15
C GLY A 346 -1.44 -7.68 0.84
N VAL A 347 -1.09 -7.33 2.08
CA VAL A 347 -2.05 -6.88 3.11
C VAL A 347 -2.09 -5.37 3.23
N MET A 348 -3.23 -4.83 3.69
CA MET A 348 -3.33 -3.41 4.03
C MET A 348 -2.54 -3.12 5.32
N ALA A 349 -2.02 -1.91 5.41
CA ALA A 349 -1.38 -1.39 6.62
C ALA A 349 -1.69 0.09 6.79
N TYR A 350 -1.64 0.57 8.02
CA TYR A 350 -1.82 1.99 8.33
C TYR A 350 -0.67 2.51 9.20
N TYR A 351 -0.11 3.63 8.75
CA TYR A 351 0.93 4.37 9.45
C TYR A 351 0.50 5.82 9.66
N THR A 352 0.81 6.37 10.81
CA THR A 352 0.47 7.76 11.18
C THR A 352 1.16 8.78 10.26
N SER A 353 0.84 10.05 10.37
CA SER A 353 1.53 11.13 9.66
C SER A 353 3.04 11.18 9.94
N SER A 354 3.48 10.70 11.10
CA SER A 354 4.91 10.55 11.42
C SER A 354 5.57 9.36 10.70
N GLY A 355 4.79 8.50 10.04
CA GLY A 355 5.22 7.26 9.39
C GLY A 355 5.30 6.06 10.32
N ALA A 356 5.15 6.25 11.64
CA ALA A 356 5.16 5.14 12.59
C ALA A 356 3.79 4.45 12.67
N SER A 357 3.78 3.14 12.98
CA SER A 357 2.55 2.46 13.39
C SER A 357 2.01 3.07 14.69
N THR A 358 0.72 2.85 14.97
CA THR A 358 0.12 3.30 16.24
C THR A 358 0.70 2.58 17.47
N GLY A 359 1.37 1.44 17.26
CA GLY A 359 1.86 0.57 18.32
C GLY A 359 0.75 -0.19 19.07
N LYS A 360 -0.51 0.03 18.68
CA LYS A 360 -1.69 -0.63 19.28
C LYS A 360 -2.41 -1.46 18.24
N ALA A 361 -2.80 -2.69 18.62
CA ALA A 361 -3.67 -3.51 17.81
C ALA A 361 -5.13 -3.03 17.93
N GLY A 362 -5.92 -3.13 16.85
CA GLY A 362 -7.32 -2.73 16.88
C GLY A 362 -7.94 -2.54 15.52
N TRP A 363 -9.24 -2.29 15.54
CA TRP A 363 -10.04 -2.02 14.35
C TRP A 363 -9.73 -0.64 13.77
N LYS A 364 -9.64 -0.57 12.44
CA LYS A 364 -9.50 0.67 11.70
C LYS A 364 -10.21 0.59 10.36
N GLN A 365 -10.94 1.65 10.03
CA GLN A 365 -11.73 1.74 8.81
C GLN A 365 -10.94 2.42 7.68
N ASN A 366 -11.12 1.93 6.46
CA ASN A 366 -10.62 2.53 5.22
C ASN A 366 -11.77 2.54 4.19
N GLY A 367 -12.38 3.71 3.96
CA GLY A 367 -13.64 3.80 3.23
C GLY A 367 -14.73 2.97 3.94
N SER A 368 -15.43 2.11 3.20
CA SER A 368 -16.42 1.17 3.75
C SER A 368 -15.80 -0.12 4.33
N ALA A 369 -14.50 -0.32 4.19
CA ALA A 369 -13.83 -1.56 4.59
C ALA A 369 -13.24 -1.45 5.99
N TRP A 370 -13.44 -2.48 6.82
CA TRP A 370 -12.83 -2.59 8.14
C TRP A 370 -11.64 -3.56 8.12
N TYR A 371 -10.61 -3.22 8.87
CA TYR A 371 -9.39 -4.00 9.06
C TYR A 371 -9.05 -4.07 10.53
N TYR A 372 -8.50 -5.20 10.98
CA TYR A 372 -7.91 -5.29 12.32
C TYR A 372 -6.39 -5.23 12.19
N LEU A 373 -5.80 -4.17 12.72
CA LEU A 373 -4.37 -3.93 12.63
C LEU A 373 -3.64 -4.56 13.81
N ASN A 374 -2.49 -5.14 13.55
CA ASN A 374 -1.52 -5.53 14.58
C ASN A 374 -0.74 -4.30 15.08
N THR A 375 0.05 -4.46 16.14
CA THR A 375 0.88 -3.40 16.72
C THR A 375 1.88 -2.79 15.73
N ASN A 376 2.29 -3.56 14.71
CA ASN A 376 3.17 -3.08 13.63
C ASN A 376 2.44 -2.29 12.52
N GLY A 377 1.13 -2.05 12.66
CA GLY A 377 0.30 -1.33 11.70
C GLY A 377 -0.22 -2.16 10.54
N MET A 378 0.18 -3.42 10.39
CA MET A 378 -0.28 -4.30 9.31
C MET A 378 -1.61 -4.97 9.67
N ALA A 379 -2.49 -5.12 8.69
CA ALA A 379 -3.74 -5.84 8.87
C ALA A 379 -3.49 -7.32 9.14
N LYS A 380 -4.20 -7.85 10.15
CA LYS A 380 -4.27 -9.29 10.41
C LYS A 380 -5.06 -9.97 9.30
N THR A 381 -4.78 -11.23 9.02
CA THR A 381 -5.54 -12.09 8.11
C THR A 381 -5.96 -13.38 8.80
N GLY A 382 -6.99 -14.05 8.27
CA GLY A 382 -7.51 -15.27 8.84
C GLY A 382 -8.52 -15.03 9.98
N TRP A 383 -8.70 -16.03 10.82
CA TRP A 383 -9.64 -15.96 11.95
C TRP A 383 -9.12 -15.02 13.04
N LEU A 384 -10.01 -14.19 13.55
CA LEU A 384 -9.79 -13.31 14.70
C LEU A 384 -10.88 -13.57 15.73
N THR A 385 -10.49 -14.10 16.89
CA THR A 385 -11.36 -14.29 18.05
C THR A 385 -10.96 -13.26 19.10
N LEU A 386 -11.87 -12.36 19.43
CA LEU A 386 -11.70 -11.40 20.53
C LEU A 386 -12.32 -11.93 21.83
N ASN A 387 -13.45 -12.65 21.71
CA ASN A 387 -14.12 -13.41 22.78
C ASN A 387 -15.05 -14.46 22.16
N SER A 388 -15.73 -15.25 22.96
CA SER A 388 -16.62 -16.35 22.50
C SER A 388 -17.74 -15.92 21.54
N LYS A 389 -18.16 -14.63 21.59
CA LYS A 389 -19.23 -14.07 20.74
C LYS A 389 -18.70 -13.16 19.63
N SER A 390 -17.42 -12.83 19.63
CA SER A 390 -16.82 -11.87 18.71
C SER A 390 -15.73 -12.54 17.89
N ILE A 391 -16.17 -13.37 16.93
CA ILE A 391 -15.32 -14.14 16.02
C ILE A 391 -15.50 -13.55 14.61
N TYR A 392 -14.40 -13.18 13.98
CA TYR A 392 -14.34 -12.53 12.67
C TYR A 392 -13.48 -13.34 11.71
N TYR A 393 -13.64 -13.10 10.43
CA TYR A 393 -12.71 -13.56 9.41
C TYR A 393 -12.17 -12.38 8.60
N LEU A 394 -10.86 -12.26 8.57
CA LEU A 394 -10.12 -11.21 7.89
C LEU A 394 -9.57 -11.82 6.60
N ASP A 395 -10.17 -11.43 5.48
CA ASP A 395 -9.98 -12.10 4.19
C ASP A 395 -8.58 -11.82 3.62
N LYS A 396 -7.73 -12.86 3.57
CA LYS A 396 -6.38 -12.76 3.02
C LYS A 396 -6.37 -12.35 1.55
N ASP A 397 -7.34 -12.83 0.77
CA ASP A 397 -7.46 -12.55 -0.67
C ASP A 397 -7.96 -11.11 -0.91
N LYS A 398 -8.53 -10.49 0.11
CA LYS A 398 -8.96 -9.08 0.16
C LYS A 398 -8.06 -8.24 1.07
N ALA A 399 -6.77 -8.58 1.15
CA ALA A 399 -5.73 -7.83 1.87
C ALA A 399 -6.02 -7.63 3.38
N GLY A 400 -6.73 -8.56 4.01
CA GLY A 400 -7.11 -8.49 5.43
C GLY A 400 -8.42 -7.75 5.71
N LYS A 401 -9.24 -7.48 4.67
CA LYS A 401 -10.57 -6.88 4.85
C LYS A 401 -11.47 -7.81 5.68
N MET A 402 -12.18 -7.23 6.64
CA MET A 402 -13.22 -7.92 7.41
C MET A 402 -14.31 -8.48 6.48
N THR A 403 -14.64 -9.74 6.68
CA THR A 403 -15.70 -10.42 5.91
C THR A 403 -17.08 -10.07 6.49
N VAL A 404 -18.04 -9.85 5.60
CA VAL A 404 -19.47 -9.68 5.88
C VAL A 404 -20.21 -10.57 4.90
N GLY A 405 -21.36 -11.13 5.32
CA GLY A 405 -22.15 -12.06 4.53
C GLY A 405 -21.57 -13.49 4.50
N PRO A 406 -21.99 -14.31 3.53
CA PRO A 406 -21.55 -15.71 3.44
C PRO A 406 -20.14 -15.81 2.85
N LYS A 407 -19.30 -16.66 3.43
CA LYS A 407 -18.00 -17.02 2.89
C LYS A 407 -17.80 -18.53 2.89
N LYS A 408 -17.49 -19.08 1.70
CA LYS A 408 -17.14 -20.49 1.53
C LYS A 408 -15.66 -20.69 1.79
N PHE A 409 -15.34 -21.73 2.54
CA PHE A 409 -13.98 -22.11 2.91
C PHE A 409 -13.54 -23.37 2.15
N PRO A 410 -12.23 -23.65 2.06
CA PRO A 410 -11.70 -24.81 1.32
C PRO A 410 -12.25 -26.16 1.78
N ASN A 411 -12.64 -26.28 3.07
CA ASN A 411 -13.28 -27.48 3.62
C ASN A 411 -14.76 -27.64 3.21
N GLY A 412 -15.26 -26.81 2.27
CA GLY A 412 -16.63 -26.81 1.80
C GLY A 412 -17.64 -26.14 2.72
N LYS A 413 -17.29 -25.81 3.95
CA LYS A 413 -18.19 -25.11 4.89
C LYS A 413 -18.38 -23.66 4.47
N ILE A 414 -19.61 -23.15 4.59
CA ILE A 414 -19.96 -21.76 4.35
C ILE A 414 -20.35 -21.17 5.71
N TYR A 415 -19.58 -20.18 6.16
CA TYR A 415 -19.91 -19.43 7.36
C TYR A 415 -20.60 -18.13 6.98
N PHE A 416 -21.55 -17.69 7.81
CA PHE A 416 -22.20 -16.41 7.67
C PHE A 416 -21.65 -15.42 8.70
N PHE A 417 -21.32 -14.22 8.22
CA PHE A 417 -20.86 -13.11 9.03
C PHE A 417 -21.90 -12.00 8.98
N ASP A 418 -22.39 -11.57 10.12
CA ASP A 418 -23.38 -10.51 10.24
C ASP A 418 -22.81 -9.16 9.73
N ASN A 419 -23.65 -8.14 9.60
CA ASN A 419 -23.24 -6.84 9.04
C ASN A 419 -22.11 -6.14 9.84
N ASP A 420 -21.93 -6.48 11.10
CA ASP A 420 -20.83 -6.03 11.94
C ASP A 420 -19.56 -6.91 11.80
N GLY A 421 -19.57 -7.87 10.90
CA GLY A 421 -18.49 -8.81 10.61
C GLY A 421 -18.36 -9.97 11.59
N ARG A 422 -19.21 -10.07 12.62
CA ARG A 422 -19.18 -11.20 13.55
C ARG A 422 -19.74 -12.45 12.87
N ARG A 423 -19.07 -13.58 13.10
CA ARG A 423 -19.64 -14.86 12.71
C ARG A 423 -20.98 -15.08 13.44
N ALA A 424 -22.03 -15.45 12.71
CA ALA A 424 -23.31 -15.78 13.30
C ALA A 424 -23.13 -16.89 14.38
N VAL A 425 -23.61 -16.65 15.59
CA VAL A 425 -23.51 -17.60 16.73
C VAL A 425 -24.88 -18.06 17.20
N THR A 426 -25.96 -17.54 16.60
CA THR A 426 -27.34 -17.94 16.84
C THR A 426 -27.97 -18.43 15.55
N ALA A 427 -28.76 -19.50 15.64
CA ALA A 427 -29.51 -19.97 14.48
C ALA A 427 -30.59 -18.95 14.09
N GLY A 428 -30.81 -18.78 12.78
CA GLY A 428 -31.85 -17.88 12.27
C GLY A 428 -31.58 -17.39 10.85
N TRP A 429 -32.56 -16.70 10.33
CA TRP A 429 -32.50 -16.10 9.01
C TRP A 429 -31.62 -14.83 9.00
N ARG A 430 -30.84 -14.66 7.92
CA ARG A 430 -29.98 -13.51 7.65
C ARG A 430 -30.20 -13.05 6.23
N TYR A 431 -30.26 -11.73 6.02
CA TYR A 431 -30.36 -11.13 4.68
C TYR A 431 -29.02 -10.57 4.25
N TYR A 432 -28.59 -10.89 3.03
CA TYR A 432 -27.39 -10.35 2.43
C TYR A 432 -27.46 -10.42 0.91
N ASP A 433 -27.20 -9.31 0.24
CA ASP A 433 -27.06 -9.21 -1.22
C ASP A 433 -28.25 -9.84 -1.99
N GLY A 434 -29.49 -9.46 -1.61
CA GLY A 434 -30.73 -9.91 -2.27
C GLY A 434 -31.22 -11.30 -1.88
N TYR A 435 -30.48 -12.02 -1.01
CA TYR A 435 -30.84 -13.38 -0.60
C TYR A 435 -31.00 -13.52 0.91
N TYR A 436 -31.83 -14.44 1.31
CA TYR A 436 -31.94 -14.89 2.69
C TYR A 436 -31.12 -16.17 2.88
N TYR A 437 -30.36 -16.20 3.96
CA TYR A 437 -29.55 -17.34 4.39
C TYR A 437 -30.04 -17.83 5.74
N TYR A 438 -30.02 -19.12 5.96
CA TYR A 438 -30.22 -19.64 7.31
C TYR A 438 -28.88 -20.03 7.93
N ALA A 439 -28.47 -19.28 8.94
CA ALA A 439 -27.29 -19.59 9.72
C ALA A 439 -27.64 -20.55 10.85
N ASN A 440 -26.85 -21.60 11.05
CA ASN A 440 -26.89 -22.48 12.22
C ASN A 440 -26.20 -21.81 13.43
N ALA A 441 -26.43 -22.28 14.62
CA ALA A 441 -25.75 -21.81 15.83
C ALA A 441 -24.22 -21.95 15.76
N SER A 442 -23.71 -22.88 14.95
CA SER A 442 -22.28 -23.02 14.66
C SER A 442 -21.70 -21.92 13.74
N GLY A 443 -22.57 -21.03 13.21
CA GLY A 443 -22.20 -20.00 12.23
C GLY A 443 -22.15 -20.47 10.80
N THR A 444 -22.39 -21.76 10.52
CA THR A 444 -22.44 -22.28 9.15
C THR A 444 -23.83 -22.08 8.54
N THR A 445 -23.91 -21.90 7.22
CA THR A 445 -25.21 -21.88 6.52
C THR A 445 -25.78 -23.29 6.38
N ALA A 446 -27.10 -23.40 6.33
CA ALA A 446 -27.83 -24.66 6.13
C ALA A 446 -27.88 -25.04 4.64
N ALA A 447 -26.71 -25.19 3.99
CA ALA A 447 -26.62 -25.48 2.56
C ALA A 447 -27.28 -26.80 2.16
N ASN A 448 -28.05 -26.82 1.04
CA ASN A 448 -28.79 -27.96 0.50
C ASN A 448 -29.79 -28.57 1.49
N LYS A 449 -30.35 -27.77 2.40
CA LYS A 449 -31.32 -28.21 3.41
C LYS A 449 -32.63 -27.50 3.22
N THR A 450 -33.70 -28.07 3.83
CA THR A 450 -34.99 -27.42 3.98
C THR A 450 -35.13 -26.97 5.42
N VAL A 451 -35.43 -25.68 5.63
CA VAL A 451 -35.60 -25.06 6.94
C VAL A 451 -36.96 -24.36 6.96
N GLY A 452 -37.83 -24.72 7.89
CA GLY A 452 -39.20 -24.18 7.95
C GLY A 452 -39.96 -24.33 6.64
N GLY A 453 -39.79 -25.49 5.95
CA GLY A 453 -40.42 -25.73 4.65
C GLY A 453 -39.77 -25.02 3.46
N VAL A 454 -38.78 -24.14 3.69
CA VAL A 454 -38.09 -23.39 2.65
C VAL A 454 -36.85 -24.15 2.21
N LYS A 455 -36.74 -24.47 0.91
CA LYS A 455 -35.59 -25.14 0.32
C LYS A 455 -34.45 -24.14 0.12
N LEU A 456 -33.27 -24.50 0.56
CA LEU A 456 -32.05 -23.72 0.43
C LEU A 456 -31.12 -24.34 -0.62
N ASP A 457 -30.39 -23.49 -1.34
CA ASP A 457 -29.41 -23.91 -2.35
C ASP A 457 -28.08 -24.37 -1.72
N SER A 458 -27.09 -24.63 -2.58
CA SER A 458 -25.74 -25.06 -2.17
C SER A 458 -24.96 -24.01 -1.37
N TRP A 459 -25.45 -22.79 -1.28
CA TRP A 459 -24.92 -21.71 -0.44
C TRP A 459 -25.72 -21.53 0.86
N GLY A 460 -26.82 -22.28 1.02
CA GLY A 460 -27.73 -22.10 2.14
C GLY A 460 -28.60 -20.86 2.00
N ARG A 461 -28.88 -20.43 0.76
CA ARG A 461 -29.64 -19.21 0.45
C ARG A 461 -30.95 -19.55 -0.28
N THR A 462 -31.86 -18.61 -0.21
CA THR A 462 -33.15 -18.63 -0.93
C THR A 462 -33.59 -17.20 -1.22
N THR A 463 -34.51 -17.05 -2.18
CA THR A 463 -35.29 -15.82 -2.33
C THR A 463 -36.58 -15.98 -1.52
N MET A 464 -36.94 -14.98 -0.73
CA MET A 464 -38.09 -15.00 0.17
C MET A 464 -38.76 -13.63 0.09
N SER A 465 -40.08 -13.57 0.09
CA SER A 465 -40.79 -12.30 0.15
C SER A 465 -40.55 -11.62 1.51
N GLU A 466 -40.71 -10.30 1.56
CA GLU A 466 -40.59 -9.57 2.82
C GLU A 466 -41.61 -10.06 3.87
N MET A 467 -42.85 -10.36 3.47
CA MET A 467 -43.85 -10.96 4.35
C MET A 467 -43.36 -12.29 4.93
N ASP A 468 -42.75 -13.16 4.10
CA ASP A 468 -42.26 -14.47 4.58
C ASP A 468 -41.11 -14.32 5.57
N ARG A 469 -40.23 -13.35 5.36
CA ARG A 469 -39.17 -13.02 6.29
C ARG A 469 -39.73 -12.45 7.59
N LYS A 470 -40.65 -11.48 7.48
CA LYS A 470 -41.26 -10.83 8.65
C LYS A 470 -41.99 -11.82 9.54
N ALA A 471 -42.65 -12.82 8.94
CA ALA A 471 -43.30 -13.90 9.69
C ALA A 471 -42.33 -14.60 10.65
N GLN A 472 -41.05 -14.77 10.29
CA GLN A 472 -40.10 -15.50 11.12
C GLN A 472 -39.80 -14.81 12.46
N ASP A 473 -40.06 -13.51 12.58
CA ASP A 473 -39.76 -12.71 13.79
C ASP A 473 -40.79 -12.91 14.90
N TYR A 474 -41.98 -13.40 14.56
CA TYR A 474 -43.11 -13.48 15.49
C TYR A 474 -43.33 -14.90 16.05
N SER A 475 -43.80 -14.98 17.27
CA SER A 475 -44.40 -16.18 17.88
C SER A 475 -45.93 -16.04 17.86
N SER A 476 -46.68 -17.13 17.82
CA SER A 476 -48.13 -17.15 17.99
C SER A 476 -48.52 -18.16 19.07
N ASN A 477 -49.64 -17.97 19.74
CA ASN A 477 -50.16 -18.89 20.72
C ASN A 477 -50.71 -20.17 20.10
N THR A 478 -50.94 -20.14 18.78
CA THR A 478 -51.33 -21.28 17.97
C THR A 478 -50.23 -21.66 16.98
N ASN A 479 -50.44 -22.78 16.25
CA ASN A 479 -49.54 -23.14 15.16
C ASN A 479 -49.81 -22.37 13.85
N TYR A 480 -50.55 -21.26 13.92
CA TYR A 480 -50.85 -20.35 12.82
C TYR A 480 -50.37 -18.93 13.15
N LEU A 481 -50.08 -18.18 12.09
CA LEU A 481 -49.74 -16.75 12.14
C LEU A 481 -50.34 -16.10 10.88
N ILE A 482 -50.98 -14.93 11.03
CA ILE A 482 -51.46 -14.15 9.90
C ILE A 482 -50.70 -12.84 9.82
N LEU A 483 -50.22 -12.49 8.63
CA LEU A 483 -49.65 -11.17 8.33
C LEU A 483 -50.58 -10.42 7.37
N VAL A 484 -50.80 -9.15 7.67
CA VAL A 484 -51.53 -8.19 6.86
C VAL A 484 -50.61 -7.04 6.52
N ASP A 485 -50.26 -6.92 5.26
CA ASP A 485 -49.47 -5.81 4.70
C ASP A 485 -50.44 -4.79 4.12
N LYS A 486 -50.55 -3.62 4.75
CA LYS A 486 -51.47 -2.58 4.34
C LYS A 486 -51.02 -1.89 3.06
N ASP A 487 -49.72 -1.61 2.93
CA ASP A 487 -49.16 -0.92 1.76
C ASP A 487 -49.29 -1.79 0.50
N ALA A 488 -49.03 -3.08 0.63
CA ALA A 488 -49.18 -4.02 -0.48
C ALA A 488 -50.64 -4.53 -0.67
N HIS A 489 -51.57 -4.26 0.26
CA HIS A 489 -52.94 -4.82 0.30
C HIS A 489 -52.93 -6.34 0.24
N LYS A 490 -52.10 -7.00 1.08
CA LYS A 490 -51.94 -8.46 1.07
C LYS A 490 -52.13 -9.08 2.43
N VAL A 491 -52.72 -10.27 2.41
CA VAL A 491 -52.83 -11.17 3.57
C VAL A 491 -52.13 -12.48 3.26
N CYS A 492 -51.29 -12.92 4.17
CA CYS A 492 -50.66 -14.24 4.13
C CYS A 492 -50.93 -14.99 5.43
N VAL A 493 -51.15 -16.30 5.30
CA VAL A 493 -51.31 -17.20 6.44
C VAL A 493 -50.15 -18.19 6.48
N TYR A 494 -49.60 -18.35 7.66
CA TYR A 494 -48.44 -19.20 7.93
C TYR A 494 -48.84 -20.29 8.92
N LYS A 495 -48.20 -21.45 8.80
CA LYS A 495 -48.28 -22.57 9.75
C LYS A 495 -46.88 -22.93 10.24
N GLY A 496 -46.69 -23.12 11.55
CA GLY A 496 -45.40 -23.43 12.13
C GLY A 496 -45.16 -22.79 13.50
N SER A 497 -44.01 -22.22 13.69
CA SER A 497 -43.59 -21.49 14.89
C SER A 497 -42.52 -20.45 14.54
N ARG A 498 -42.16 -19.61 15.49
CA ARG A 498 -41.09 -18.58 15.30
C ARG A 498 -39.82 -19.19 14.68
N ASN A 499 -39.27 -18.53 13.68
CA ASN A 499 -38.13 -18.95 12.85
C ASN A 499 -38.39 -20.18 11.94
N ASN A 500 -39.61 -20.74 11.93
CA ASN A 500 -40.03 -21.92 11.14
C ASN A 500 -41.41 -21.76 10.55
N TRP A 501 -41.85 -20.53 10.27
CA TRP A 501 -43.14 -20.29 9.63
C TRP A 501 -43.09 -20.63 8.15
N VAL A 502 -44.03 -21.41 7.68
CA VAL A 502 -44.25 -21.76 6.26
C VAL A 502 -45.53 -21.11 5.80
N ARG A 503 -45.49 -20.31 4.75
CA ARG A 503 -46.69 -19.75 4.13
C ARG A 503 -47.51 -20.87 3.52
N ILE A 504 -48.73 -20.99 4.00
CA ILE A 504 -49.70 -22.02 3.52
C ILE A 504 -50.79 -21.41 2.65
N LYS A 505 -51.05 -20.10 2.79
CA LYS A 505 -52.04 -19.36 2.02
C LYS A 505 -51.58 -17.94 1.73
N GLY A 506 -52.10 -17.37 0.67
CA GLY A 506 -51.76 -16.02 0.20
C GLY A 506 -50.49 -15.97 -0.68
N PRO A 507 -50.06 -14.79 -1.13
CA PRO A 507 -50.61 -13.46 -0.79
C PRO A 507 -51.99 -13.22 -1.40
N TRP A 508 -52.99 -13.01 -0.55
CA TRP A 508 -54.36 -12.68 -0.95
C TRP A 508 -54.55 -11.16 -0.98
N THR A 509 -55.18 -10.64 -2.02
CA THR A 509 -55.53 -9.23 -2.07
C THR A 509 -56.63 -8.94 -1.05
N CYS A 510 -56.49 -7.90 -0.26
CA CYS A 510 -57.46 -7.45 0.72
C CYS A 510 -57.76 -5.96 0.57
N THR A 511 -58.93 -5.54 1.12
CA THR A 511 -59.22 -4.14 1.37
C THR A 511 -59.22 -3.93 2.89
N HIS A 512 -58.71 -2.80 3.34
CA HIS A 512 -58.60 -2.43 4.75
C HIS A 512 -58.99 -0.95 4.94
N GLY A 513 -59.07 -0.47 6.18
CA GLY A 513 -59.50 0.89 6.51
C GLY A 513 -58.38 1.93 6.60
N GLY A 514 -57.22 1.68 6.04
CA GLY A 514 -56.07 2.59 6.18
C GLY A 514 -55.70 2.78 7.65
N SER A 515 -55.86 4.02 8.18
CA SER A 515 -55.66 4.34 9.61
C SER A 515 -56.62 3.63 10.53
N ASP A 516 -57.87 3.36 10.06
CA ASP A 516 -58.90 2.70 10.84
C ASP A 516 -58.65 1.19 11.04
N THR A 517 -57.73 0.61 10.26
CA THR A 517 -57.18 -0.72 10.53
C THR A 517 -55.90 -0.54 11.35
N PRO A 518 -55.88 -0.73 12.67
CA PRO A 518 -54.73 -0.46 13.51
C PRO A 518 -53.55 -1.33 13.13
N SER A 519 -52.40 -0.72 12.89
CA SER A 519 -51.13 -1.43 12.79
C SER A 519 -50.71 -1.97 14.15
N GLY A 520 -50.06 -3.12 14.20
CA GLY A 520 -49.61 -3.73 15.44
C GLY A 520 -49.86 -5.24 15.48
N VAL A 521 -49.77 -5.77 16.67
CA VAL A 521 -49.97 -7.19 16.95
C VAL A 521 -51.34 -7.37 17.57
N HIS A 522 -52.17 -8.17 16.95
CA HIS A 522 -53.51 -8.51 17.33
C HIS A 522 -53.65 -10.04 17.47
N GLU A 523 -54.78 -10.48 17.96
CA GLU A 523 -55.17 -11.91 18.02
C GLU A 523 -56.55 -12.11 17.45
N THR A 524 -56.82 -13.29 16.86
CA THR A 524 -58.18 -13.72 16.52
C THR A 524 -58.92 -14.09 17.81
N TRP A 525 -60.18 -13.68 17.92
CA TRP A 525 -61.07 -14.16 18.99
C TRP A 525 -61.90 -15.36 18.55
N GLY A 526 -61.79 -15.72 17.26
CA GLY A 526 -62.44 -16.84 16.65
C GLY A 526 -63.56 -16.44 15.68
N PRO A 527 -64.18 -17.44 15.04
CA PRO A 527 -65.24 -17.22 14.09
C PRO A 527 -66.50 -16.71 14.77
N TRP A 528 -67.20 -15.80 14.09
CA TRP A 528 -68.56 -15.41 14.48
C TRP A 528 -69.54 -16.53 14.14
N ILE A 529 -70.19 -17.09 15.14
CA ILE A 529 -71.09 -18.25 14.95
C ILE A 529 -72.51 -17.76 14.62
N SER A 530 -73.03 -18.15 13.47
CA SER A 530 -74.40 -17.97 13.07
C SER A 530 -75.09 -19.33 12.83
N SER A 531 -76.36 -19.37 12.97
CA SER A 531 -77.15 -20.62 12.84
C SER A 531 -77.11 -21.21 11.43
N ASP A 532 -76.81 -20.39 10.42
CA ASP A 532 -76.77 -20.82 9.01
C ASP A 532 -75.34 -21.38 8.62
N GLY A 533 -74.41 -21.34 9.54
CA GLY A 533 -73.01 -21.82 9.32
C GLY A 533 -72.15 -20.94 8.43
N TYR A 534 -72.63 -19.77 8.05
CA TYR A 534 -71.86 -18.80 7.23
C TYR A 534 -71.28 -17.61 8.03
N GLY A 535 -71.60 -17.53 9.34
CA GLY A 535 -71.03 -16.50 10.22
C GLY A 535 -71.26 -15.07 9.75
N TRP A 536 -72.56 -14.77 9.41
CA TRP A 536 -72.96 -13.44 8.96
C TRP A 536 -72.94 -12.41 10.09
N ASP A 537 -72.42 -11.21 9.79
CA ASP A 537 -72.52 -10.03 10.64
C ASP A 537 -72.98 -8.81 9.84
N ASP A 538 -73.64 -7.86 10.50
CA ASP A 538 -74.17 -6.66 9.90
C ASP A 538 -73.31 -5.43 10.12
N PHE A 539 -73.10 -4.73 9.03
CA PHE A 539 -72.28 -3.50 9.00
C PHE A 539 -73.14 -2.34 8.45
N ARG A 540 -73.90 -1.69 9.30
CA ARG A 540 -74.81 -0.61 8.94
C ARG A 540 -75.79 -1.03 7.83
N MET A 541 -75.58 -0.65 6.58
CA MET A 541 -76.41 -0.93 5.40
C MET A 541 -75.97 -2.17 4.63
N THR A 542 -74.89 -2.80 5.06
CA THR A 542 -74.34 -4.01 4.41
C THR A 542 -74.19 -5.14 5.41
N SER A 543 -73.97 -6.34 4.91
CA SER A 543 -73.54 -7.49 5.70
C SER A 543 -72.37 -8.21 5.05
N ALA A 544 -71.65 -9.00 5.82
CA ALA A 544 -70.57 -9.85 5.34
C ALA A 544 -70.70 -11.25 5.98
N ALA A 545 -70.22 -12.23 5.23
CA ALA A 545 -70.14 -13.62 5.70
C ALA A 545 -68.71 -13.97 6.16
N PHE A 546 -68.59 -15.12 6.83
CA PHE A 546 -67.35 -15.67 7.32
C PHE A 546 -66.50 -14.67 8.17
N CYS A 547 -67.21 -14.00 9.07
CA CYS A 547 -66.62 -13.04 9.98
C CYS A 547 -65.76 -13.73 11.03
N THR A 548 -64.47 -13.37 11.10
CA THR A 548 -63.51 -13.79 12.14
C THR A 548 -63.07 -12.56 12.89
N SER A 549 -63.39 -12.47 14.17
CA SER A 549 -63.14 -11.29 15.00
C SER A 549 -61.67 -11.20 15.42
N LEU A 550 -61.20 -9.97 15.52
CA LEU A 550 -59.86 -9.60 15.98
C LEU A 550 -59.92 -8.84 17.31
N SER A 551 -58.86 -8.94 18.10
CA SER A 551 -58.72 -8.20 19.37
C SER A 551 -58.74 -6.66 19.20
N SER A 552 -58.59 -6.16 17.98
CA SER A 552 -58.75 -4.73 17.64
C SER A 552 -60.21 -4.28 17.49
N GLY A 553 -61.19 -5.19 17.57
CA GLY A 553 -62.57 -4.92 17.30
C GLY A 553 -62.96 -4.97 15.80
N ASN A 554 -61.99 -5.28 14.93
CA ASN A 554 -62.17 -5.46 13.50
C ASN A 554 -62.34 -6.93 13.16
N TYR A 555 -62.68 -7.22 11.88
CA TYR A 555 -62.87 -8.60 11.40
C TYR A 555 -62.06 -8.87 10.13
N PHE A 556 -61.72 -10.13 9.91
CA PHE A 556 -61.59 -10.68 8.57
C PHE A 556 -63.01 -11.10 8.13
N HIS A 557 -63.42 -10.69 6.96
CA HIS A 557 -64.72 -11.08 6.40
C HIS A 557 -64.70 -11.03 4.86
N THR A 558 -65.81 -11.45 4.24
CA THR A 558 -66.00 -11.41 2.79
C THR A 558 -66.10 -9.98 2.25
N ILE A 559 -66.14 -9.82 0.92
CA ILE A 559 -66.76 -8.67 0.24
C ILE A 559 -68.14 -8.43 0.79
N LEU A 560 -68.76 -7.26 0.52
CA LEU A 560 -70.02 -6.85 1.15
C LEU A 560 -71.22 -7.23 0.32
N PHE A 561 -72.33 -7.61 1.03
CA PHE A 561 -73.64 -7.93 0.49
C PHE A 561 -74.70 -6.98 1.05
N ASP A 562 -75.88 -6.96 0.42
CA ASP A 562 -77.04 -6.26 0.96
C ASP A 562 -77.33 -6.76 2.36
N LYS A 563 -77.66 -5.85 3.28
CA LYS A 563 -77.90 -6.16 4.70
C LYS A 563 -78.99 -7.23 4.93
N TYR A 564 -79.99 -7.26 4.07
CA TYR A 564 -81.15 -8.15 4.24
C TYR A 564 -80.94 -9.47 3.49
N THR A 565 -79.84 -9.63 2.77
CA THR A 565 -79.60 -10.86 2.01
C THR A 565 -78.77 -11.82 2.88
N ARG A 566 -79.28 -13.01 3.07
CA ARG A 566 -78.66 -14.10 3.83
C ARG A 566 -78.66 -15.39 2.99
N GLY A 567 -77.81 -16.30 3.31
CA GLY A 567 -77.69 -17.59 2.67
C GLY A 567 -76.28 -17.92 2.27
N ASN A 568 -76.17 -18.80 1.30
CA ASN A 568 -74.80 -19.14 0.81
C ASN A 568 -74.19 -17.96 0.05
N PRO A 569 -73.13 -17.33 0.56
CA PRO A 569 -72.53 -16.13 -0.04
C PRO A 569 -72.02 -16.35 -1.47
N TYR A 570 -71.68 -17.57 -1.86
CA TYR A 570 -71.27 -17.89 -3.23
C TYR A 570 -72.39 -17.75 -4.27
N ASN A 571 -73.69 -17.76 -3.81
CA ASN A 571 -74.83 -17.62 -4.66
C ASN A 571 -75.47 -16.23 -4.66
N LEU A 572 -74.80 -15.27 -3.97
CA LEU A 572 -75.31 -13.92 -3.79
C LEU A 572 -74.50 -12.91 -4.63
N THR A 573 -75.19 -11.86 -5.07
CA THR A 573 -74.55 -10.75 -5.75
C THR A 573 -73.99 -9.77 -4.71
N PRO A 574 -72.69 -9.47 -4.70
CA PRO A 574 -72.11 -8.48 -3.78
C PRO A 574 -72.60 -7.08 -4.14
N VAL A 575 -72.73 -6.20 -3.14
CA VAL A 575 -72.98 -4.76 -3.31
C VAL A 575 -71.66 -3.98 -3.34
N ASP A 576 -70.55 -4.54 -2.81
CA ASP A 576 -69.25 -3.99 -2.89
C ASP A 576 -68.20 -5.13 -2.86
N ASP A 577 -67.57 -5.37 -3.99
CA ASP A 577 -66.58 -6.41 -4.21
C ASP A 577 -65.14 -5.85 -4.33
N THR A 578 -64.96 -4.56 -4.02
CA THR A 578 -63.68 -3.89 -4.17
C THR A 578 -62.61 -4.47 -3.25
N LEU A 579 -61.52 -4.90 -3.87
CA LEU A 579 -60.32 -5.38 -3.19
C LEU A 579 -59.06 -4.62 -3.67
N GLY A 580 -58.08 -4.44 -2.80
CA GLY A 580 -56.82 -3.71 -3.09
C GLY A 580 -56.93 -2.22 -2.82
N ALA A 581 -57.77 -1.80 -1.92
CA ALA A 581 -57.98 -0.39 -1.57
C ALA A 581 -57.97 -0.15 -0.05
N SER A 582 -57.86 1.11 0.36
CA SER A 582 -57.78 1.55 1.77
C SER A 582 -59.03 2.36 2.13
N TYR A 583 -60.21 1.78 2.07
CA TYR A 583 -61.44 2.52 2.33
C TYR A 583 -62.52 1.78 3.15
N SER A 584 -62.18 0.65 3.78
CA SER A 584 -63.08 0.05 4.75
C SER A 584 -63.13 0.84 6.06
N HIS A 585 -64.08 0.58 6.94
CA HIS A 585 -64.14 1.16 8.29
C HIS A 585 -63.27 0.42 9.31
N GLY A 586 -62.16 -0.18 8.86
CA GLY A 586 -61.19 -0.86 9.71
C GLY A 586 -61.12 -2.37 9.53
N CYS A 587 -62.19 -3.03 9.05
CA CYS A 587 -62.17 -4.46 8.79
C CYS A 587 -61.32 -4.83 7.58
N ILE A 588 -60.86 -6.08 7.53
CA ILE A 588 -60.02 -6.63 6.47
C ILE A 588 -60.91 -7.50 5.57
N ARG A 589 -61.28 -6.95 4.41
CA ARG A 589 -62.13 -7.62 3.42
C ARG A 589 -61.31 -8.53 2.55
N LEU A 590 -61.86 -9.70 2.25
CA LEU A 590 -61.27 -10.73 1.43
C LEU A 590 -62.27 -11.26 0.42
N LYS A 591 -61.81 -11.99 -0.61
CA LYS A 591 -62.68 -12.84 -1.41
C LYS A 591 -63.36 -13.85 -0.54
N ILE A 592 -64.53 -14.32 -0.97
CA ILE A 592 -65.36 -15.27 -0.23
C ILE A 592 -64.56 -16.50 0.19
N GLU A 593 -63.84 -17.13 -0.75
CA GLU A 593 -63.04 -18.33 -0.48
C GLU A 593 -61.92 -18.13 0.53
N TYR A 594 -61.35 -16.88 0.62
CA TYR A 594 -60.25 -16.57 1.54
C TYR A 594 -60.75 -16.27 2.95
N ALA A 595 -61.86 -15.55 3.05
CA ALA A 595 -62.53 -15.31 4.33
C ALA A 595 -63.05 -16.62 4.92
N GLU A 596 -63.72 -17.47 4.10
CA GLU A 596 -64.16 -18.79 4.50
C GLU A 596 -63.03 -19.66 5.01
N TRP A 597 -61.90 -19.65 4.30
CA TRP A 597 -60.73 -20.42 4.73
C TRP A 597 -60.24 -20.00 6.11
N ILE A 598 -60.11 -18.68 6.40
CA ILE A 598 -59.73 -18.14 7.72
C ILE A 598 -60.76 -18.59 8.76
N TYR A 599 -62.04 -18.35 8.48
CA TYR A 599 -63.17 -18.67 9.36
C TYR A 599 -63.19 -20.15 9.81
N ARG A 600 -62.96 -21.08 8.88
CA ARG A 600 -63.01 -22.52 9.16
C ARG A 600 -61.75 -23.13 9.73
N ASN A 601 -60.58 -22.48 9.57
CA ASN A 601 -59.29 -23.12 9.84
C ASN A 601 -58.45 -22.40 10.89
N ILE A 602 -58.71 -21.12 11.19
CA ILE A 602 -57.92 -20.35 12.12
C ILE A 602 -58.53 -20.39 13.52
N PRO A 603 -57.84 -20.97 14.52
CA PRO A 603 -58.33 -20.99 15.89
C PRO A 603 -58.27 -19.59 16.53
N ALA A 604 -59.08 -19.41 17.59
CA ALA A 604 -58.96 -18.26 18.47
C ALA A 604 -57.53 -18.15 19.02
N HIS A 605 -57.10 -16.93 19.38
CA HIS A 605 -55.79 -16.59 19.89
C HIS A 605 -54.65 -16.80 18.88
N THR A 606 -54.97 -16.89 17.57
CA THR A 606 -53.98 -16.85 16.51
C THR A 606 -53.47 -15.42 16.37
N LYS A 607 -52.16 -15.24 16.39
CA LYS A 607 -51.54 -13.92 16.21
C LYS A 607 -51.78 -13.40 14.79
N VAL A 608 -52.17 -12.13 14.73
CA VAL A 608 -52.35 -11.35 13.50
C VAL A 608 -51.44 -10.13 13.59
N VAL A 609 -50.54 -9.98 12.65
CA VAL A 609 -49.63 -8.81 12.58
C VAL A 609 -50.05 -7.94 11.41
N VAL A 610 -50.51 -6.73 11.73
CA VAL A 610 -50.90 -5.70 10.75
C VAL A 610 -49.77 -4.65 10.69
N TYR A 611 -49.31 -4.34 9.50
CA TYR A 611 -48.22 -3.38 9.30
C TYR A 611 -48.35 -2.63 7.97
N ASN A 612 -47.58 -1.53 7.87
CA ASN A 612 -47.40 -0.74 6.66
C ASN A 612 -46.17 -1.22 5.92
#